data_3afd1c564f5970dfc1ffda51635f26ee
#
_entry.id   3afd1c564f5970dfc1ffda51635f26ee
#
_cell.length_a   1.000
_cell.length_b   1.000
_cell.length_c   1.000
_cell.angle_alpha   90.00
_cell.angle_beta   90.00
_cell.angle_gamma   90.00
#
_symmetry.space_group_name_H-M   'P 1'
#
loop_
_entity.id
_entity.type
_entity.pdbx_description
1 polymer ?
#
loop_
_entity_poly.entity_id
_entity_poly.type
_entity_poly.pdbx_seq_one_letter_code
_entity_poly.pdbx_strand_id
1 'polypeptide(L)'
;AHVLYLGEFVKSNNLPWHYIPVWVIVSSPVIFLIFFFIGFLKTFTLFFNNFINTSETNNLCSDINEKKDFFVIFFFLMPVILVVLLNSTLYGGWRHVYFIYPCFVYLIGIGLNFIFNLKFRIFYKKVLSALIFCTLAFNIYNLIKLHPYQNIYFNILVEKKANKLFEIDYWGLGNLRALNYIEKIDHELITFSDD
;
A
#
# COMPACT_ATOMS: atom_id res chain seq x y z
N ALA A 1 10.38 1.24 -21.22
CA ALA A 1 9.43 2.20 -20.67
C ALA A 1 10.10 2.99 -19.53
N HIS A 2 9.62 4.20 -19.29
CA HIS A 2 10.03 5.03 -18.16
C HIS A 2 8.80 5.29 -17.30
N VAL A 3 9.00 5.39 -15.99
CA VAL A 3 7.96 5.72 -15.01
C VAL A 3 8.36 6.97 -14.23
N LEU A 4 7.40 7.84 -13.93
CA LEU A 4 7.63 8.99 -13.06
C LEU A 4 7.61 8.51 -11.61
N TYR A 5 8.74 8.63 -10.93
CA TYR A 5 8.90 8.21 -9.56
C TYR A 5 9.72 9.22 -8.75
N LEU A 6 9.14 9.75 -7.67
CA LEU A 6 9.71 10.80 -6.82
C LEU A 6 10.16 12.06 -7.60
N GLY A 7 9.49 12.35 -8.72
CA GLY A 7 9.77 13.52 -9.56
C GLY A 7 10.81 13.30 -10.66
N GLU A 8 11.35 12.08 -10.77
CA GLU A 8 12.32 11.71 -11.80
C GLU A 8 11.78 10.62 -12.72
N PHE A 9 12.17 10.65 -13.99
CA PHE A 9 11.86 9.59 -14.96
C PHE A 9 12.89 8.47 -14.84
N VAL A 10 12.48 7.35 -14.24
CA VAL A 10 13.32 6.17 -14.02
C VAL A 10 12.94 5.07 -15.01
N LYS A 11 13.93 4.32 -15.49
CA LYS A 11 13.66 3.15 -16.35
C LYS A 11 12.95 2.06 -15.56
N SER A 12 11.88 1.49 -16.14
CA SER A 12 11.05 0.46 -15.47
C SER A 12 11.78 -0.84 -15.13
N ASN A 13 12.93 -1.11 -15.73
CA ASN A 13 13.79 -2.26 -15.47
C ASN A 13 14.97 -1.96 -14.52
N ASN A 14 15.08 -0.73 -14.01
CA ASN A 14 16.13 -0.32 -13.09
C ASN A 14 15.55 0.58 -11.98
N LEU A 15 14.50 0.07 -11.33
CA LEU A 15 13.82 0.79 -10.26
C LEU A 15 14.60 0.66 -8.94
N PRO A 16 14.61 1.71 -8.09
CA PRO A 16 15.27 1.62 -6.79
C PRO A 16 14.56 0.62 -5.88
N TRP A 17 15.30 -0.01 -4.98
CA TRP A 17 14.78 -1.02 -4.04
C TRP A 17 13.57 -0.55 -3.22
N HIS A 18 13.48 0.75 -2.96
CA HIS A 18 12.38 1.35 -2.19
C HIS A 18 11.12 1.67 -3.02
N TYR A 19 11.08 1.32 -4.30
CA TYR A 19 9.94 1.62 -5.18
C TYR A 19 8.62 1.07 -4.62
N ILE A 20 8.54 -0.24 -4.34
CA ILE A 20 7.33 -0.87 -3.79
C ILE A 20 6.99 -0.33 -2.39
N PRO A 21 7.94 -0.28 -1.41
CA PRO A 21 7.67 0.31 -0.10
C PRO A 21 7.09 1.72 -0.17
N VAL A 22 7.65 2.60 -1.00
CA VAL A 22 7.13 3.97 -1.16
C VAL A 22 5.73 3.96 -1.75
N TRP A 23 5.45 3.16 -2.78
CA TRP A 23 4.10 3.06 -3.33
C TRP A 23 3.08 2.56 -2.31
N VAL A 24 3.40 1.56 -1.50
CA VAL A 24 2.54 1.09 -0.40
C VAL A 24 2.25 2.23 0.59
N ILE A 25 3.29 3.01 0.94
CA ILE A 25 3.15 4.14 1.87
C ILE A 25 2.26 5.23 1.29
N VAL A 26 2.47 5.67 0.06
CA VAL A 26 1.76 6.82 -0.51
C VAL A 26 0.32 6.50 -0.94
N SER A 27 0.04 5.25 -1.28
CA SER A 27 -1.29 4.80 -1.72
C SER A 27 -2.17 4.22 -0.59
N SER A 28 -1.65 4.15 0.64
CA SER A 28 -2.39 3.64 1.80
C SER A 28 -2.76 4.76 2.78
N PRO A 29 -3.95 4.72 3.41
CA PRO A 29 -4.31 5.67 4.46
C PRO A 29 -3.31 5.65 5.62
N VAL A 30 -2.92 6.84 6.11
CA VAL A 30 -1.87 6.98 7.14
C VAL A 30 -2.16 6.18 8.41
N ILE A 31 -3.43 6.14 8.85
CA ILE A 31 -3.80 5.37 10.04
C ILE A 31 -3.55 3.86 9.85
N PHE A 32 -3.76 3.33 8.64
CA PHE A 32 -3.48 1.93 8.33
C PHE A 32 -1.98 1.64 8.36
N LEU A 33 -1.17 2.58 7.90
CA LEU A 33 0.30 2.46 7.99
C LEU A 33 0.76 2.39 9.44
N ILE A 34 0.19 3.21 10.33
CA ILE A 34 0.53 3.18 11.76
C ILE A 34 0.26 1.78 12.35
N PHE A 35 -0.95 1.24 12.12
CA PHE A 35 -1.28 -0.09 12.64
C PHE A 35 -0.49 -1.20 11.94
N PHE A 36 -0.21 -1.07 10.65
CA PHE A 36 0.66 -1.99 9.92
C PHE A 36 2.05 -2.04 10.56
N PHE A 37 2.70 -0.91 10.80
CA PHE A 37 4.02 -0.90 11.41
C PHE A 37 4.02 -1.47 12.82
N ILE A 38 3.00 -1.19 13.62
CA ILE A 38 2.86 -1.78 14.96
C ILE A 38 2.72 -3.31 14.87
N GLY A 39 1.85 -3.80 14.00
CA GLY A 39 1.65 -5.23 13.78
C GLY A 39 2.88 -5.92 13.23
N PHE A 40 3.52 -5.32 12.24
CA PHE A 40 4.76 -5.81 11.64
C PHE A 40 5.88 -5.92 12.70
N LEU A 41 6.14 -4.85 13.45
CA LEU A 41 7.18 -4.85 14.48
C LEU A 41 6.89 -5.88 15.57
N LYS A 42 5.63 -5.99 16.03
CA LYS A 42 5.26 -7.01 17.03
C LYS A 42 5.55 -8.42 16.52
N THR A 43 5.10 -8.74 15.32
CA THR A 43 5.27 -10.09 14.76
C THR A 43 6.75 -10.37 14.45
N PHE A 44 7.47 -9.38 13.94
CA PHE A 44 8.90 -9.50 13.66
C PHE A 44 9.74 -9.72 14.94
N THR A 45 9.44 -8.97 16.01
CA THR A 45 10.16 -9.13 17.29
C THR A 45 9.88 -10.49 17.93
N LEU A 46 8.64 -10.99 17.88
CA LEU A 46 8.30 -12.34 18.34
C LEU A 46 9.07 -13.41 17.57
N PHE A 47 9.07 -13.30 16.24
CA PHE A 47 9.82 -14.22 15.39
C PHE A 47 11.32 -14.21 15.71
N PHE A 48 11.92 -13.01 15.82
CA PHE A 48 13.36 -12.86 16.09
C PHE A 48 13.74 -13.41 17.46
N ASN A 49 12.92 -13.17 18.49
CA ASN A 49 13.14 -13.73 19.83
C ASN A 49 13.04 -15.26 19.83
N ASN A 50 12.05 -15.82 19.14
CA ASN A 50 11.90 -17.27 19.02
C ASN A 50 13.07 -17.89 18.26
N PHE A 51 13.57 -17.21 17.21
CA PHE A 51 14.73 -17.66 16.45
C PHE A 51 16.00 -17.72 17.30
N ILE A 52 16.24 -16.71 18.16
CA ILE A 52 17.41 -16.69 19.05
C ILE A 52 17.28 -17.76 20.14
N ASN A 53 16.08 -17.97 20.71
CA ASN A 53 15.85 -18.90 21.81
C ASN A 53 15.61 -20.36 21.36
N THR A 54 15.66 -20.65 20.06
CA THR A 54 15.45 -22.00 19.49
C THR A 54 16.46 -23.03 20.00
N SER A 55 17.64 -22.60 20.48
CA SER A 55 18.62 -23.48 21.09
C SER A 55 18.12 -24.17 22.37
N GLU A 56 17.12 -23.62 23.06
CA GLU A 56 16.56 -24.19 24.29
C GLU A 56 15.28 -25.01 24.09
N THR A 57 14.50 -24.74 23.01
CA THR A 57 13.13 -25.30 22.88
C THR A 57 12.93 -26.21 21.66
N ASN A 58 13.90 -26.41 20.78
CA ASN A 58 13.81 -27.19 19.52
C ASN A 58 12.66 -26.86 18.57
N ASN A 59 11.85 -25.81 18.84
CA ASN A 59 10.72 -25.40 18.01
C ASN A 59 10.83 -23.91 17.67
N LEU A 60 10.98 -23.58 16.40
CA LEU A 60 11.00 -22.20 15.86
C LEU A 60 9.69 -21.42 16.14
N CYS A 61 8.59 -22.14 16.23
CA CYS A 61 7.27 -21.60 16.54
C CYS A 61 6.54 -22.59 17.45
N SER A 62 6.23 -22.18 18.66
CA SER A 62 5.58 -23.03 19.65
C SER A 62 4.06 -23.16 19.44
N ASP A 63 3.44 -22.10 18.92
CA ASP A 63 1.99 -22.03 18.68
C ASP A 63 1.65 -21.93 17.19
N ILE A 64 0.44 -22.43 16.85
CA ILE A 64 -0.10 -22.39 15.49
C ILE A 64 -0.30 -20.93 15.00
N ASN A 65 -0.59 -20.01 15.93
CA ASN A 65 -0.75 -18.61 15.62
C ASN A 65 0.59 -17.95 15.26
N GLU A 66 1.67 -18.28 15.97
CA GLU A 66 3.02 -17.80 15.64
C GLU A 66 3.45 -18.29 14.25
N LYS A 67 3.13 -19.53 13.89
CA LYS A 67 3.39 -20.04 12.53
C LYS A 67 2.65 -19.26 11.46
N LYS A 68 1.37 -18.96 11.68
CA LYS A 68 0.57 -18.12 10.76
C LYS A 68 1.16 -16.72 10.60
N ASP A 69 1.49 -16.09 11.71
CA ASP A 69 2.07 -14.74 11.72
C ASP A 69 3.40 -14.70 10.97
N PHE A 70 4.24 -15.73 11.16
CA PHE A 70 5.49 -15.88 10.41
C PHE A 70 5.24 -16.04 8.90
N PHE A 71 4.31 -16.92 8.50
CA PHE A 71 3.97 -17.09 7.09
C PHE A 71 3.49 -15.78 6.47
N VAL A 72 2.69 -14.99 7.19
CA VAL A 72 2.20 -13.70 6.68
C VAL A 72 3.35 -12.72 6.43
N ILE A 73 4.30 -12.59 7.36
CA ILE A 73 5.49 -11.75 7.14
C ILE A 73 6.31 -12.26 5.96
N PHE A 74 6.53 -13.56 5.87
CA PHE A 74 7.27 -14.18 4.77
C PHE A 74 6.61 -13.89 3.42
N PHE A 75 5.29 -14.12 3.29
CA PHE A 75 4.54 -13.85 2.06
C PHE A 75 4.43 -12.35 1.75
N PHE A 76 4.55 -11.48 2.73
CA PHE A 76 4.60 -10.04 2.51
C PHE A 76 5.98 -9.59 2.01
N LEU A 77 7.06 -10.03 2.65
CA LEU A 77 8.41 -9.57 2.36
C LEU A 77 9.04 -10.27 1.15
N MET A 78 8.83 -11.58 1.00
CA MET A 78 9.51 -12.39 -0.01
C MET A 78 9.28 -11.89 -1.45
N PRO A 79 8.04 -11.56 -1.88
CA PRO A 79 7.82 -11.02 -3.22
C PRO A 79 8.52 -9.68 -3.45
N VAL A 80 8.53 -8.80 -2.43
CA VAL A 80 9.19 -7.50 -2.52
C VAL A 80 10.71 -7.69 -2.68
N ILE A 81 11.30 -8.58 -1.89
CA ILE A 81 12.72 -8.91 -1.96
C ILE A 81 13.06 -9.53 -3.32
N LEU A 82 12.26 -10.48 -3.82
CA LEU A 82 12.47 -11.12 -5.12
C LEU A 82 12.42 -10.12 -6.27
N VAL A 83 11.47 -9.19 -6.26
CA VAL A 83 11.37 -8.14 -7.27
C VAL A 83 12.64 -7.30 -7.32
N VAL A 84 13.18 -6.94 -6.15
CA VAL A 84 14.42 -6.16 -6.05
C VAL A 84 15.63 -6.97 -6.51
N LEU A 85 15.77 -8.21 -6.05
CA LEU A 85 16.93 -9.07 -6.40
C LEU A 85 16.96 -9.45 -7.89
N LEU A 86 15.78 -9.68 -8.49
CA LEU A 86 15.66 -10.07 -9.90
C LEU A 86 15.62 -8.85 -10.85
N ASN A 87 15.69 -7.62 -10.34
CA ASN A 87 15.53 -6.39 -11.13
C ASN A 87 14.29 -6.45 -12.03
N SER A 88 13.16 -6.93 -11.48
CA SER A 88 11.93 -7.13 -12.24
C SER A 88 11.39 -5.82 -12.77
N THR A 89 10.94 -5.81 -14.01
CA THR A 89 10.32 -4.64 -14.64
C THR A 89 8.97 -4.35 -14.00
N LEU A 90 8.83 -3.17 -13.39
CA LEU A 90 7.58 -2.69 -12.80
C LEU A 90 7.14 -1.38 -13.43
N TYR A 91 5.84 -1.17 -13.50
CA TYR A 91 5.20 0.07 -13.94
C TYR A 91 3.78 0.18 -13.34
N GLY A 92 3.23 1.38 -13.30
CA GLY A 92 1.89 1.60 -12.76
C GLY A 92 1.79 1.26 -11.27
N GLY A 93 2.72 1.74 -10.45
CA GLY A 93 2.74 1.55 -9.01
C GLY A 93 3.13 0.12 -8.60
N TRP A 94 2.53 -0.35 -7.53
CA TRP A 94 2.79 -1.69 -6.97
C TRP A 94 1.78 -2.77 -7.38
N ARG A 95 1.01 -2.51 -8.43
CA ARG A 95 -0.05 -3.42 -8.92
C ARG A 95 0.43 -4.85 -9.20
N HIS A 96 1.65 -5.01 -9.66
CA HIS A 96 2.23 -6.32 -9.97
C HIS A 96 2.44 -7.21 -8.74
N VAL A 97 2.56 -6.60 -7.57
CA VAL A 97 2.69 -7.29 -6.28
C VAL A 97 1.45 -7.11 -5.40
N TYR A 98 0.31 -6.69 -5.96
CA TYR A 98 -0.90 -6.39 -5.20
C TYR A 98 -1.46 -7.61 -4.43
N PHE A 99 -1.06 -8.81 -4.79
CA PHE A 99 -1.38 -10.03 -4.05
C PHE A 99 -0.80 -10.07 -2.63
N ILE A 100 0.15 -9.19 -2.27
CA ILE A 100 0.62 -9.04 -0.89
C ILE A 100 -0.35 -8.23 -0.01
N TYR A 101 -1.35 -7.58 -0.60
CA TYR A 101 -2.31 -6.73 0.12
C TYR A 101 -3.07 -7.45 1.25
N PRO A 102 -3.52 -8.71 1.10
CA PRO A 102 -4.11 -9.46 2.22
C PRO A 102 -3.19 -9.59 3.43
N CYS A 103 -1.88 -9.80 3.20
CA CYS A 103 -0.88 -9.86 4.28
C CYS A 103 -0.72 -8.49 4.96
N PHE A 104 -0.73 -7.41 4.18
CA PHE A 104 -0.72 -6.04 4.71
C PHE A 104 -1.92 -5.79 5.63
N VAL A 105 -3.14 -6.14 5.20
CA VAL A 105 -4.37 -6.00 5.99
C VAL A 105 -4.34 -6.88 7.26
N TYR A 106 -3.82 -8.09 7.17
CA TYR A 106 -3.66 -8.97 8.32
C TYR A 106 -2.74 -8.35 9.38
N LEU A 107 -1.61 -7.79 8.98
CA LEU A 107 -0.66 -7.11 9.88
C LEU A 107 -1.29 -5.86 10.53
N ILE A 108 -2.13 -5.10 9.80
CA ILE A 108 -2.96 -4.04 10.39
C ILE A 108 -3.86 -4.59 11.51
N GLY A 109 -4.50 -5.74 11.26
CA GLY A 109 -5.34 -6.42 12.26
C GLY A 109 -4.58 -6.80 13.53
N ILE A 110 -3.34 -7.33 13.39
CA ILE A 110 -2.46 -7.61 14.53
C ILE A 110 -2.14 -6.33 15.30
N GLY A 111 -1.80 -5.24 14.60
CA GLY A 111 -1.49 -3.96 15.23
C GLY A 111 -2.68 -3.38 15.99
N LEU A 112 -3.88 -3.42 15.40
CA LEU A 112 -5.12 -3.04 16.05
C LEU A 112 -5.36 -3.88 17.31
N ASN A 113 -5.33 -5.20 17.18
CA ASN A 113 -5.54 -6.12 18.31
C ASN A 113 -4.53 -5.86 19.43
N PHE A 114 -3.27 -5.62 19.10
CA PHE A 114 -2.25 -5.29 20.09
C PHE A 114 -2.61 -4.02 20.87
N ILE A 115 -2.95 -2.93 20.20
CA ILE A 115 -3.30 -1.65 20.84
C ILE A 115 -4.56 -1.81 21.71
N PHE A 116 -5.61 -2.51 21.22
CA PHE A 116 -6.84 -2.69 21.97
C PHE A 116 -6.67 -3.58 23.21
N ASN A 117 -5.69 -4.48 23.23
CA ASN A 117 -5.36 -5.33 24.37
C ASN A 117 -4.44 -4.64 25.42
N LEU A 118 -3.89 -3.48 25.09
CA LEU A 118 -3.17 -2.68 26.10
C LEU A 118 -4.12 -2.26 27.22
N LYS A 119 -3.59 -2.16 28.46
CA LYS A 119 -4.34 -1.79 29.66
C LYS A 119 -4.70 -0.29 29.71
N PHE A 120 -5.24 0.23 28.61
CA PHE A 120 -5.76 1.60 28.58
C PHE A 120 -7.13 1.69 29.26
N ARG A 121 -7.44 2.88 29.86
CA ARG A 121 -8.77 3.20 30.32
C ARG A 121 -9.78 3.09 29.16
N ILE A 122 -10.98 2.64 29.45
CA ILE A 122 -12.06 2.46 28.47
C ILE A 122 -12.32 3.72 27.64
N PHE A 123 -12.12 4.89 28.24
CA PHE A 123 -12.25 6.17 27.57
C PHE A 123 -11.32 6.29 26.36
N TYR A 124 -10.01 5.98 26.51
CA TYR A 124 -9.04 6.05 25.41
C TYR A 124 -9.34 5.05 24.30
N LYS A 125 -9.84 3.85 24.66
CA LYS A 125 -10.28 2.86 23.68
C LYS A 125 -11.47 3.37 22.85
N LYS A 126 -12.45 4.03 23.48
CA LYS A 126 -13.59 4.64 22.79
C LYS A 126 -13.14 5.78 21.86
N VAL A 127 -12.25 6.65 22.33
CA VAL A 127 -11.68 7.73 21.49
C VAL A 127 -10.94 7.17 20.29
N LEU A 128 -10.10 6.15 20.48
CA LEU A 128 -9.40 5.49 19.38
C LEU A 128 -10.36 4.85 18.38
N SER A 129 -11.41 4.15 18.86
CA SER A 129 -12.43 3.57 17.99
C SER A 129 -13.16 4.63 17.17
N ALA A 130 -13.52 5.77 17.80
CA ALA A 130 -14.15 6.88 17.10
C ALA A 130 -13.23 7.49 16.03
N LEU A 131 -11.95 7.65 16.33
CA LEU A 131 -10.96 8.17 15.39
C LEU A 131 -10.78 7.22 14.19
N ILE A 132 -10.71 5.90 14.42
CA ILE A 132 -10.65 4.91 13.35
C ILE A 132 -11.90 5.00 12.49
N PHE A 133 -13.08 5.06 13.10
CA PHE A 133 -14.35 5.17 12.38
C PHE A 133 -14.43 6.44 11.52
N CYS A 134 -14.06 7.60 12.08
CA CYS A 134 -14.02 8.85 11.33
C CYS A 134 -13.03 8.79 10.14
N THR A 135 -11.87 8.17 10.34
CA THR A 135 -10.88 8.01 9.26
C THR A 135 -11.41 7.09 8.17
N LEU A 136 -12.09 5.99 8.52
CA LEU A 136 -12.73 5.09 7.54
C LEU A 136 -13.81 5.82 6.76
N ALA A 137 -14.69 6.56 7.44
CA ALA A 137 -15.74 7.35 6.80
C ALA A 137 -15.16 8.40 5.83
N PHE A 138 -14.10 9.09 6.24
CA PHE A 138 -13.38 10.04 5.38
C PHE A 138 -12.76 9.37 4.15
N ASN A 139 -12.14 8.18 4.30
CA ASN A 139 -11.60 7.44 3.16
C ASN A 139 -12.71 6.97 2.20
N ILE A 140 -13.84 6.49 2.71
CA ILE A 140 -15.00 6.11 1.90
C ILE A 140 -15.52 7.33 1.12
N TYR A 141 -15.67 8.48 1.78
CA TYR A 141 -16.06 9.72 1.13
C TYR A 141 -15.11 10.09 -0.02
N ASN A 142 -13.79 10.03 0.21
CA ASN A 142 -12.81 10.31 -0.83
C ASN A 142 -12.89 9.33 -2.01
N LEU A 143 -13.10 8.02 -1.75
CA LEU A 143 -13.27 7.02 -2.80
C LEU A 143 -14.52 7.28 -3.65
N ILE A 144 -15.63 7.69 -3.02
CA ILE A 144 -16.86 8.06 -3.73
C ILE A 144 -16.62 9.31 -4.59
N LYS A 145 -15.95 10.33 -4.03
CA LYS A 145 -15.62 11.58 -4.73
C LYS A 145 -14.70 11.35 -5.92
N LEU A 146 -13.75 10.44 -5.80
CA LEU A 146 -12.79 10.09 -6.87
C LEU A 146 -13.39 9.17 -7.93
N HIS A 147 -14.60 8.65 -7.76
CA HIS A 147 -15.21 7.74 -8.74
C HIS A 147 -15.35 8.42 -10.11
N PRO A 148 -14.99 7.76 -11.23
CA PRO A 148 -14.44 6.40 -11.37
C PRO A 148 -12.90 6.30 -11.30
N TYR A 149 -12.21 7.34 -10.85
CA TYR A 149 -10.75 7.46 -10.86
C TYR A 149 -10.09 7.11 -9.52
N GLN A 150 -10.54 6.05 -8.84
CA GLN A 150 -9.98 5.65 -7.53
C GLN A 150 -8.50 5.25 -7.60
N ASN A 151 -8.01 4.89 -8.79
CA ASN A 151 -6.60 4.59 -9.05
C ASN A 151 -5.66 5.78 -8.80
N ILE A 152 -6.19 7.02 -8.80
CA ILE A 152 -5.40 8.23 -8.52
C ILE A 152 -5.41 8.62 -7.03
N TYR A 153 -5.86 7.72 -6.14
CA TYR A 153 -5.84 7.99 -4.71
C TYR A 153 -4.40 8.03 -4.19
N PHE A 154 -4.07 9.14 -3.57
CA PHE A 154 -2.87 9.32 -2.75
C PHE A 154 -3.28 9.80 -1.36
N ASN A 155 -2.55 9.37 -0.33
CA ASN A 155 -2.83 9.82 1.02
C ASN A 155 -2.45 11.29 1.25
N ILE A 156 -2.90 11.85 2.37
CA ILE A 156 -2.75 13.27 2.72
C ILE A 156 -1.29 13.75 2.73
N LEU A 157 -0.31 12.85 2.90
CA LEU A 157 1.11 13.21 2.93
C LEU A 157 1.63 13.67 1.55
N VAL A 158 1.03 13.16 0.47
CA VAL A 158 1.57 13.32 -0.88
C VAL A 158 0.55 13.90 -1.86
N GLU A 159 -0.75 13.84 -1.55
CA GLU A 159 -1.86 14.24 -2.42
C GLU A 159 -1.59 15.54 -3.20
N LYS A 160 -1.14 16.59 -2.50
CA LYS A 160 -0.88 17.92 -3.12
C LYS A 160 0.26 17.94 -4.13
N LYS A 161 1.17 16.97 -4.07
CA LYS A 161 2.36 16.91 -4.93
C LYS A 161 2.38 15.65 -5.79
N ALA A 162 1.37 14.80 -5.69
CA ALA A 162 1.33 13.49 -6.33
C ALA A 162 1.59 13.59 -7.85
N ASN A 163 0.98 14.56 -8.54
CA ASN A 163 1.13 14.79 -9.97
C ASN A 163 2.55 15.19 -10.41
N LYS A 164 3.38 15.68 -9.50
CA LYS A 164 4.78 16.02 -9.78
C LYS A 164 5.75 14.90 -9.43
N LEU A 165 5.32 14.00 -8.54
CA LEU A 165 6.18 12.97 -7.96
C LEU A 165 5.93 11.59 -8.54
N PHE A 166 4.71 11.30 -8.97
CA PHE A 166 4.28 9.96 -9.38
C PHE A 166 3.44 10.01 -10.65
N GLU A 167 3.45 8.91 -11.39
CA GLU A 167 2.56 8.67 -12.50
C GLU A 167 1.12 8.45 -11.97
N ILE A 168 0.17 9.32 -12.37
CA ILE A 168 -1.19 9.32 -11.81
C ILE A 168 -2.11 8.42 -12.62
N ASP A 169 -2.19 8.63 -13.94
CA ASP A 169 -3.15 7.94 -14.82
C ASP A 169 -2.47 6.96 -15.78
N TYR A 170 -1.85 5.92 -15.21
CA TYR A 170 -1.22 4.85 -15.99
C TYR A 170 -2.22 3.90 -16.68
N TRP A 171 -3.50 4.01 -16.39
CA TRP A 171 -4.57 3.26 -17.06
C TRP A 171 -5.22 4.03 -18.21
N GLY A 172 -4.92 5.32 -18.35
CA GLY A 172 -5.56 6.19 -19.33
C GLY A 172 -7.07 6.37 -19.12
N LEU A 173 -7.56 6.23 -17.89
CA LEU A 173 -8.99 6.38 -17.57
C LEU A 173 -9.50 7.80 -17.83
N GLY A 174 -8.61 8.80 -17.79
CA GLY A 174 -8.91 10.20 -18.12
C GLY A 174 -9.12 10.45 -19.61
N ASN A 175 -8.60 9.58 -20.49
CA ASN A 175 -8.59 9.81 -21.94
C ASN A 175 -10.00 9.99 -22.51
N LEU A 176 -10.96 9.13 -22.13
CA LEU A 176 -12.34 9.24 -22.60
C LEU A 176 -12.97 10.60 -22.26
N ARG A 177 -12.72 11.12 -21.06
CA ARG A 177 -13.20 12.45 -20.65
C ARG A 177 -12.51 13.57 -21.41
N ALA A 178 -11.21 13.46 -21.64
CA ALA A 178 -10.46 14.42 -22.43
C ALA A 178 -10.98 14.45 -23.87
N LEU A 179 -11.22 13.29 -24.47
CA LEU A 179 -11.79 13.16 -25.82
C LEU A 179 -13.18 13.79 -25.91
N ASN A 180 -14.09 13.45 -24.99
CA ASN A 180 -15.43 14.04 -24.95
C ASN A 180 -15.40 15.56 -24.72
N TYR A 181 -14.38 16.08 -24.04
CA TYR A 181 -14.21 17.52 -23.88
C TYR A 181 -13.72 18.18 -25.17
N ILE A 182 -12.76 17.57 -25.86
CA ILE A 182 -12.23 18.07 -27.15
C ILE A 182 -13.35 18.04 -28.21
N GLU A 183 -14.11 16.94 -28.30
CA GLU A 183 -15.23 16.80 -29.23
C GLU A 183 -16.31 17.88 -29.07
N LYS A 184 -16.51 18.35 -27.82
CA LYS A 184 -17.45 19.46 -27.54
C LYS A 184 -16.94 20.82 -27.98
N ILE A 185 -15.64 21.01 -28.01
CA ILE A 185 -15.00 22.29 -28.38
C ILE A 185 -14.70 22.34 -29.86
N ASP A 186 -14.22 21.24 -30.41
CA ASP A 186 -13.79 21.11 -31.79
C ASP A 186 -14.81 20.21 -32.53
N HIS A 187 -15.64 20.81 -33.39
CA HIS A 187 -16.65 20.08 -34.15
C HIS A 187 -16.05 19.33 -35.35
N GLU A 188 -14.74 19.38 -35.56
CA GLU A 188 -14.05 18.58 -36.58
C GLU A 188 -13.85 17.13 -36.13
N LEU A 189 -14.02 16.20 -37.06
CA LEU A 189 -13.81 14.78 -36.81
C LEU A 189 -12.34 14.51 -36.43
N ILE A 190 -12.14 14.10 -35.19
CA ILE A 190 -10.82 13.65 -34.72
C ILE A 190 -10.63 12.21 -35.20
N THR A 191 -9.72 12.03 -36.14
CA THR A 191 -9.29 10.69 -36.58
C THR A 191 -8.09 10.24 -35.76
N PHE A 192 -8.19 9.08 -35.12
CA PHE A 192 -7.07 8.44 -34.44
C PHE A 192 -6.42 7.44 -35.38
N SER A 193 -5.09 7.46 -35.47
CA SER A 193 -4.32 6.39 -36.12
C SER A 193 -4.04 5.33 -35.05
N ASP A 194 -4.45 4.09 -35.31
CA ASP A 194 -4.02 2.91 -34.57
C ASP A 194 -2.60 2.55 -35.05
N ASP A 195 -1.57 3.15 -34.41
CA ASP A 195 -0.17 2.76 -34.57
C ASP A 195 0.31 1.91 -33.38
#